data_1614d2d14036ced66872403de95ee314
#
_entry.id   1614d2d14036ced66872403de95ee314
#
_cell.length_a   1.000
_cell.length_b   1.000
_cell.length_c   1.000
_cell.angle_alpha   90.00
_cell.angle_beta   90.00
_cell.angle_gamma   90.00
#
_symmetry.space_group_name_H-M   'P 1'
#
loop_
_entity.id
_entity.type
_entity.pdbx_description
1 polymer ?
#
loop_
_entity_poly.entity_id
_entity_poly.type
_entity_poly.pdbx_seq_one_letter_code
_entity_poly.pdbx_strand_id
1 'polypeptide(L)'
;TVDGNEILVLSEKNPAKLPWKHLKVDVVVESTGFFTSYDKARTHITAGAKRVVISAPAKGDPKDETEATILMGINDSALKVCEISSNASCTTNAGSPVIQILHETIGIEKALLNTVHAYTATQSIVDSPGSKDFRNGRAAAQNIIPASTGAAISTTEAITDLKGLFDGIAIRVPVVAGSIA
;
A
#
# COMPACT_ATOMS: atom_id res chain seq x y z
N THR A 1 -0.94 -5.07 -27.81
CA THR A 1 -2.20 -4.29 -27.77
C THR A 1 -3.11 -4.84 -26.66
N VAL A 2 -3.95 -3.99 -26.09
CA VAL A 2 -5.02 -4.38 -25.16
C VAL A 2 -6.31 -3.80 -25.72
N ASP A 3 -7.32 -4.64 -25.95
CA ASP A 3 -8.61 -4.26 -26.54
C ASP A 3 -8.46 -3.42 -27.83
N GLY A 4 -7.49 -3.79 -28.68
CA GLY A 4 -7.20 -3.10 -29.92
C GLY A 4 -6.36 -1.83 -29.82
N ASN A 5 -6.11 -1.33 -28.60
CA ASN A 5 -5.27 -0.15 -28.37
C ASN A 5 -3.78 -0.54 -28.28
N GLU A 6 -2.93 0.23 -28.92
CA GLU A 6 -1.48 0.07 -28.79
C GLU A 6 -0.98 0.59 -27.44
N ILE A 7 -0.13 -0.19 -26.77
CA ILE A 7 0.53 0.20 -25.53
C ILE A 7 2.02 0.24 -25.80
N LEU A 8 2.64 1.38 -25.47
CA LEU A 8 4.08 1.53 -25.46
C LEU A 8 4.67 0.78 -24.26
N VAL A 9 5.57 -0.16 -24.53
CA VAL A 9 6.31 -0.89 -23.50
C VAL A 9 7.76 -0.40 -23.47
N LEU A 10 8.21 0.00 -22.29
CA LEU A 10 9.57 0.45 -22.04
C LEU A 10 10.29 -0.56 -21.15
N SER A 11 11.62 -0.73 -21.36
CA SER A 11 12.48 -1.58 -20.54
C SER A 11 13.59 -0.72 -19.93
N GLU A 12 13.29 0.01 -18.88
CA GLU A 12 14.22 0.85 -18.13
C GLU A 12 14.04 0.63 -16.63
N LYS A 13 15.13 0.26 -15.94
CA LYS A 13 15.13 -0.02 -14.50
C LYS A 13 15.25 1.24 -13.64
N ASN A 14 15.84 2.29 -14.19
CA ASN A 14 16.05 3.54 -13.48
C ASN A 14 14.92 4.53 -13.82
N PRO A 15 14.03 4.84 -12.88
CA PRO A 15 12.90 5.74 -13.15
C PRO A 15 13.32 7.15 -13.59
N ALA A 16 14.50 7.62 -13.20
CA ALA A 16 15.03 8.91 -13.64
C ALA A 16 15.31 8.99 -15.16
N LYS A 17 15.44 7.83 -15.83
CA LYS A 17 15.69 7.74 -17.27
C LYS A 17 14.42 7.50 -18.09
N LEU A 18 13.29 7.31 -17.43
CA LEU A 18 12.02 7.11 -18.10
C LEU A 18 11.55 8.42 -18.76
N PRO A 19 11.02 8.37 -19.99
CA PRO A 19 10.75 9.57 -20.78
C PRO A 19 9.39 10.22 -20.45
N TRP A 20 9.05 10.33 -19.16
CA TRP A 20 7.73 10.79 -18.73
C TRP A 20 7.39 12.19 -19.23
N LYS A 21 8.36 13.08 -19.23
CA LYS A 21 8.18 14.44 -19.79
C LYS A 21 7.85 14.42 -21.29
N HIS A 22 8.60 13.61 -22.08
CA HIS A 22 8.40 13.50 -23.53
C HIS A 22 7.03 12.88 -23.85
N LEU A 23 6.65 11.85 -23.08
CA LEU A 23 5.37 11.14 -23.23
C LEU A 23 4.19 11.90 -22.60
N LYS A 24 4.44 13.03 -21.95
CA LYS A 24 3.42 13.85 -21.25
C LYS A 24 2.59 13.02 -20.26
N VAL A 25 3.26 12.18 -19.47
CA VAL A 25 2.58 11.31 -18.51
C VAL A 25 1.98 12.13 -17.38
N ASP A 26 0.68 11.99 -17.15
CA ASP A 26 -0.02 12.67 -16.07
C ASP A 26 0.16 11.92 -14.74
N VAL A 27 0.01 10.60 -14.75
CA VAL A 27 0.08 9.78 -13.54
C VAL A 27 0.96 8.56 -13.78
N VAL A 28 1.87 8.30 -12.86
CA VAL A 28 2.63 7.04 -12.77
C VAL A 28 2.05 6.20 -11.64
N VAL A 29 1.70 4.96 -11.93
CA VAL A 29 1.40 3.97 -10.90
C VAL A 29 2.69 3.19 -10.61
N GLU A 30 3.31 3.47 -9.46
CA GLU A 30 4.50 2.78 -8.99
C GLU A 30 4.12 1.45 -8.34
N SER A 31 4.33 0.36 -9.07
CA SER A 31 3.95 -1.00 -8.67
C SER A 31 5.13 -1.97 -8.64
N THR A 32 6.37 -1.48 -8.69
CA THR A 32 7.56 -2.34 -8.73
C THR A 32 7.92 -2.93 -7.37
N GLY A 33 7.48 -2.32 -6.27
CA GLY A 33 7.85 -2.67 -4.91
C GLY A 33 9.24 -2.14 -4.48
N PHE A 34 9.99 -1.47 -5.37
CA PHE A 34 11.32 -0.92 -5.07
C PHE A 34 11.31 0.55 -4.66
N PHE A 35 10.40 1.34 -5.23
CA PHE A 35 10.30 2.78 -5.01
C PHE A 35 9.11 3.13 -4.10
N THR A 36 8.99 2.40 -2.98
CA THR A 36 7.85 2.49 -2.06
C THR A 36 7.96 3.60 -1.01
N SER A 37 9.01 4.41 -0.99
CA SER A 37 9.07 5.63 -0.16
C SER A 37 8.77 6.86 -1.00
N TYR A 38 8.24 7.91 -0.38
CA TYR A 38 7.97 9.18 -1.03
C TYR A 38 9.20 9.73 -1.76
N ASP A 39 10.37 9.72 -1.11
CA ASP A 39 11.64 10.17 -1.70
C ASP A 39 12.02 9.40 -2.97
N LYS A 40 11.87 8.08 -2.95
CA LYS A 40 12.18 7.26 -4.12
C LYS A 40 11.15 7.46 -5.25
N ALA A 41 9.88 7.54 -4.90
CA ALA A 41 8.80 7.77 -5.86
C ALA A 41 8.91 9.13 -6.54
N ARG A 42 9.44 10.14 -5.83
CA ARG A 42 9.70 11.49 -6.38
C ARG A 42 10.63 11.48 -7.61
N THR A 43 11.40 10.41 -7.81
CA THR A 43 12.21 10.24 -9.03
C THR A 43 11.34 10.24 -10.29
N HIS A 44 10.12 9.76 -10.24
CA HIS A 44 9.18 9.82 -11.37
C HIS A 44 8.71 11.25 -11.66
N ILE A 45 8.48 12.06 -10.60
CA ILE A 45 8.17 13.49 -10.75
C ILE A 45 9.35 14.21 -11.42
N THR A 46 10.58 13.93 -10.95
CA THR A 46 11.81 14.49 -11.54
C THR A 46 11.96 14.09 -13.02
N ALA A 47 11.55 12.88 -13.40
CA ALA A 47 11.53 12.43 -14.79
C ALA A 47 10.41 13.06 -15.64
N GLY A 48 9.51 13.82 -15.02
CA GLY A 48 8.50 14.62 -15.70
C GLY A 48 7.06 14.11 -15.63
N ALA A 49 6.77 13.14 -14.77
CA ALA A 49 5.39 12.80 -14.42
C ALA A 49 4.77 13.91 -13.58
N LYS A 50 3.46 14.14 -13.70
CA LYS A 50 2.77 15.15 -12.87
C LYS A 50 2.41 14.61 -11.50
N ARG A 51 2.09 13.32 -11.39
CA ARG A 51 1.69 12.65 -10.14
C ARG A 51 2.21 11.22 -10.10
N VAL A 52 2.37 10.69 -8.87
CA VAL A 52 2.73 9.30 -8.62
C VAL A 52 1.76 8.69 -7.62
N VAL A 53 1.29 7.48 -7.91
CA VAL A 53 0.52 6.65 -6.98
C VAL A 53 1.37 5.42 -6.65
N ILE A 54 1.79 5.29 -5.40
CA ILE A 54 2.47 4.10 -4.90
C ILE A 54 1.41 3.05 -4.58
N SER A 55 1.43 1.90 -5.27
CA SER A 55 0.45 0.81 -5.08
C SER A 55 0.76 -0.08 -3.86
N ALA A 56 1.31 0.50 -2.81
CA ALA A 56 1.71 -0.16 -1.56
C ALA A 56 1.71 0.87 -0.42
N PRO A 57 1.72 0.44 0.85
CA PRO A 57 1.99 1.34 1.96
C PRO A 57 3.32 2.07 1.76
N ALA A 58 3.30 3.40 1.83
CA ALA A 58 4.52 4.18 1.72
C ALA A 58 5.45 3.93 2.92
N LYS A 59 6.74 4.02 2.68
CA LYS A 59 7.77 3.95 3.73
C LYS A 59 8.24 5.36 4.06
N GLY A 60 8.29 5.67 5.35
CA GLY A 60 8.64 6.99 5.86
C GLY A 60 7.43 7.93 5.91
N ASP A 61 7.61 9.02 6.63
CA ASP A 61 6.56 10.02 6.82
C ASP A 61 6.50 10.98 5.62
N PRO A 62 5.31 11.51 5.28
CA PRO A 62 5.18 12.60 4.33
C PRO A 62 5.99 13.82 4.78
N LYS A 63 6.63 14.52 3.84
CA LYS A 63 7.39 15.75 4.14
C LYS A 63 6.49 16.96 4.26
N ASP A 64 5.45 17.00 3.47
CA ASP A 64 4.49 18.10 3.40
C ASP A 64 3.16 17.62 2.79
N GLU A 65 2.24 18.53 2.54
CA GLU A 65 0.91 18.25 1.98
C GLU A 65 0.91 17.67 0.55
N THR A 66 2.06 17.67 -0.13
CA THR A 66 2.19 17.07 -1.48
C THR A 66 2.41 15.55 -1.41
N GLU A 67 2.58 14.98 -0.22
CA GLU A 67 2.79 13.56 0.03
C GLU A 67 1.77 13.05 1.05
N ALA A 68 1.05 11.98 0.75
CA ALA A 68 0.06 11.43 1.68
C ALA A 68 -0.31 9.96 1.40
N THR A 69 -0.74 9.27 2.44
CA THR A 69 -1.55 8.05 2.29
C THR A 69 -3.00 8.47 2.06
N ILE A 70 -3.58 8.07 0.92
CA ILE A 70 -4.92 8.50 0.50
C ILE A 70 -5.83 7.30 0.31
N LEU A 71 -6.97 7.35 0.99
CA LEU A 71 -8.03 6.36 0.91
C LEU A 71 -9.29 7.03 0.38
N MET A 72 -9.80 6.49 -0.71
CA MET A 72 -10.99 7.04 -1.38
C MET A 72 -12.22 7.03 -0.47
N GLY A 73 -12.92 8.15 -0.43
CA GLY A 73 -14.09 8.35 0.44
C GLY A 73 -13.76 8.68 1.90
N ILE A 74 -12.47 8.75 2.27
CA ILE A 74 -12.00 9.07 3.63
C ILE A 74 -11.27 10.42 3.62
N ASN A 75 -10.14 10.51 2.92
CA ASN A 75 -9.33 11.70 2.85
C ASN A 75 -8.93 12.10 1.41
N ASP A 76 -9.70 11.68 0.43
CA ASP A 76 -9.45 11.90 -1.00
C ASP A 76 -9.44 13.40 -1.40
N SER A 77 -9.98 14.29 -0.57
CA SER A 77 -9.83 15.72 -0.76
C SER A 77 -8.37 16.20 -0.80
N ALA A 78 -7.46 15.47 -0.14
CA ALA A 78 -6.02 15.73 -0.17
C ALA A 78 -5.41 15.55 -1.57
N LEU A 79 -6.05 14.81 -2.48
CA LEU A 79 -5.62 14.70 -3.88
C LEU A 79 -5.54 16.04 -4.63
N LYS A 80 -6.19 17.09 -4.13
CA LYS A 80 -6.13 18.42 -4.76
C LYS A 80 -4.71 18.96 -4.82
N VAL A 81 -3.91 18.72 -3.78
CA VAL A 81 -2.54 19.23 -3.64
C VAL A 81 -1.47 18.12 -3.72
N CYS A 82 -1.85 16.88 -3.47
CA CYS A 82 -0.94 15.74 -3.38
C CYS A 82 -0.32 15.42 -4.75
N GLU A 83 0.99 15.35 -4.81
CA GLU A 83 1.76 14.90 -5.98
C GLU A 83 2.11 13.42 -5.91
N ILE A 84 2.41 12.92 -4.70
CA ILE A 84 2.79 11.52 -4.47
C ILE A 84 1.86 10.93 -3.41
N SER A 85 0.98 10.04 -3.83
CA SER A 85 0.07 9.35 -2.93
C SER A 85 0.45 7.89 -2.75
N SER A 86 0.23 7.37 -1.55
CA SER A 86 0.22 5.94 -1.27
C SER A 86 -1.23 5.44 -1.24
N ASN A 87 -1.49 4.36 -1.97
CA ASN A 87 -2.79 3.68 -1.93
C ASN A 87 -2.87 2.66 -0.76
N ALA A 88 -1.89 2.67 0.14
CA ALA A 88 -1.81 1.75 1.27
C ALA A 88 -1.89 0.25 0.87
N SER A 89 -2.59 -0.57 1.66
CA SER A 89 -2.74 -2.01 1.44
C SER A 89 -4.17 -2.41 1.13
N CYS A 90 -4.35 -3.63 0.62
CA CYS A 90 -5.67 -4.22 0.41
C CYS A 90 -6.50 -4.25 1.69
N THR A 91 -5.91 -4.65 2.81
CA THR A 91 -6.57 -4.68 4.12
C THR A 91 -6.92 -3.28 4.62
N THR A 92 -6.05 -2.28 4.38
CA THR A 92 -6.34 -0.87 4.69
C THR A 92 -7.58 -0.40 3.92
N ASN A 93 -7.61 -0.62 2.62
CA ASN A 93 -8.74 -0.19 1.78
C ASN A 93 -10.04 -0.93 2.11
N ALA A 94 -9.98 -2.19 2.55
CA ALA A 94 -11.16 -2.96 2.94
C ALA A 94 -11.69 -2.53 4.33
N GLY A 95 -10.81 -2.30 5.30
CA GLY A 95 -11.19 -2.04 6.70
C GLY A 95 -11.48 -0.57 7.00
N SER A 96 -10.73 0.36 6.39
CA SER A 96 -10.82 1.78 6.75
C SER A 96 -12.21 2.41 6.54
N PRO A 97 -12.98 2.09 5.47
CA PRO A 97 -14.34 2.63 5.35
C PRO A 97 -15.27 2.20 6.50
N VAL A 98 -15.14 0.95 6.97
CA VAL A 98 -15.90 0.45 8.11
C VAL A 98 -15.51 1.18 9.39
N ILE A 99 -14.19 1.34 9.61
CA ILE A 99 -13.66 2.07 10.77
C ILE A 99 -14.09 3.53 10.74
N GLN A 100 -14.07 4.19 9.57
CA GLN A 100 -14.55 5.57 9.41
C GLN A 100 -16.03 5.69 9.83
N ILE A 101 -16.89 4.81 9.32
CA ILE A 101 -18.33 4.81 9.65
C ILE A 101 -18.53 4.61 11.15
N LEU A 102 -17.84 3.66 11.77
CA LEU A 102 -17.95 3.42 13.21
C LEU A 102 -17.46 4.63 14.02
N HIS A 103 -16.36 5.23 13.61
CA HIS A 103 -15.79 6.39 14.29
C HIS A 103 -16.75 7.60 14.23
N GLU A 104 -17.33 7.87 13.08
CA GLU A 104 -18.27 8.99 12.87
C GLU A 104 -19.62 8.79 13.56
N THR A 105 -20.09 7.55 13.70
CA THR A 105 -21.45 7.27 14.21
C THR A 105 -21.50 7.03 15.71
N ILE A 106 -20.58 6.23 16.24
CA ILE A 106 -20.59 5.83 17.66
C ILE A 106 -19.30 6.22 18.42
N GLY A 107 -18.27 6.66 17.70
CA GLY A 107 -16.95 6.90 18.24
C GLY A 107 -16.16 5.61 18.50
N ILE A 108 -14.84 5.72 18.52
CA ILE A 108 -13.93 4.61 18.82
C ILE A 108 -12.97 5.05 19.91
N GLU A 109 -13.01 4.37 21.05
CA GLU A 109 -12.00 4.56 22.12
C GLU A 109 -10.73 3.75 21.84
N LYS A 110 -10.88 2.51 21.39
CA LYS A 110 -9.79 1.61 20.95
C LYS A 110 -10.35 0.58 19.97
N ALA A 111 -9.53 0.21 18.99
CA ALA A 111 -9.88 -0.87 18.06
C ALA A 111 -8.66 -1.72 17.69
N LEU A 112 -8.91 -2.96 17.37
CA LEU A 112 -7.89 -3.91 16.90
C LEU A 112 -8.37 -4.56 15.60
N LEU A 113 -7.57 -4.40 14.55
CA LEU A 113 -7.75 -5.11 13.30
C LEU A 113 -7.09 -6.49 13.38
N ASN A 114 -7.88 -7.54 13.14
CA ASN A 114 -7.36 -8.87 12.93
C ASN A 114 -7.73 -9.32 11.51
N THR A 115 -6.74 -9.61 10.67
CA THR A 115 -6.98 -10.11 9.32
C THR A 115 -6.47 -11.53 9.14
N VAL A 116 -7.35 -12.42 8.68
CA VAL A 116 -7.02 -13.76 8.20
C VAL A 116 -6.87 -13.67 6.69
N HIS A 117 -5.67 -13.90 6.17
CA HIS A 117 -5.31 -13.51 4.81
C HIS A 117 -4.59 -14.65 4.08
N ALA A 118 -4.86 -14.80 2.79
CA ALA A 118 -4.08 -15.67 1.93
C ALA A 118 -2.58 -15.39 2.04
N TYR A 119 -1.74 -16.41 1.84
CA TYR A 119 -0.30 -16.21 1.75
C TYR A 119 0.06 -15.33 0.54
N THR A 120 1.19 -14.65 0.62
CA THR A 120 1.66 -13.72 -0.40
C THR A 120 3.13 -13.99 -0.73
N ALA A 121 3.67 -13.32 -1.75
CA ALA A 121 5.07 -13.46 -2.18
C ALA A 121 6.12 -13.07 -1.11
N THR A 122 5.70 -12.52 0.04
CA THR A 122 6.59 -12.26 1.16
C THR A 122 6.92 -13.52 1.95
N GLN A 123 6.20 -14.61 1.73
CA GLN A 123 6.33 -15.87 2.45
C GLN A 123 6.90 -16.95 1.55
N SER A 124 7.76 -17.79 2.11
CA SER A 124 8.33 -18.95 1.39
C SER A 124 7.26 -20.03 1.21
N ILE A 125 7.15 -20.56 0.00
CA ILE A 125 6.28 -21.71 -0.28
C ILE A 125 6.90 -23.00 0.25
N VAL A 126 8.21 -23.16 0.09
CA VAL A 126 9.00 -24.24 0.67
C VAL A 126 9.62 -23.75 1.98
N ASP A 127 9.62 -24.61 3.01
CA ASP A 127 10.19 -24.28 4.31
C ASP A 127 11.67 -23.91 4.17
N SER A 128 12.02 -22.70 4.57
CA SER A 128 13.35 -22.13 4.37
C SER A 128 13.61 -20.98 5.36
N PRO A 129 14.86 -20.56 5.59
CA PRO A 129 15.13 -19.37 6.38
C PRO A 129 14.45 -18.14 5.78
N GLY A 130 13.64 -17.45 6.57
CA GLY A 130 13.04 -16.17 6.17
C GLY A 130 14.11 -15.07 6.10
N SER A 131 14.05 -14.21 5.07
CA SER A 131 15.03 -13.14 4.86
C SER A 131 14.96 -12.01 5.90
N LYS A 132 13.78 -11.76 6.48
CA LYS A 132 13.53 -10.68 7.45
C LYS A 132 12.87 -11.16 8.73
N ASP A 133 12.04 -12.19 8.65
CA ASP A 133 11.27 -12.74 9.75
C ASP A 133 11.23 -14.26 9.54
N PHE A 134 11.69 -15.02 10.53
CA PHE A 134 11.73 -16.49 10.47
C PHE A 134 10.33 -17.09 10.24
N ARG A 135 9.27 -16.46 10.72
CA ARG A 135 7.89 -16.91 10.50
C ARG A 135 7.52 -16.92 9.01
N ASN A 136 8.00 -15.95 8.24
CA ASN A 136 7.77 -15.88 6.79
C ASN A 136 8.51 -16.97 6.00
N GLY A 137 9.46 -17.64 6.60
CA GLY A 137 10.17 -18.78 6.00
C GLY A 137 9.43 -20.11 6.08
N ARG A 138 8.36 -20.19 6.87
CA ARG A 138 7.61 -21.45 7.05
C ARG A 138 6.74 -21.73 5.83
N ALA A 139 6.70 -22.96 5.35
CA ALA A 139 5.94 -23.39 4.17
C ALA A 139 4.50 -22.86 4.18
N ALA A 140 4.28 -21.73 3.50
CA ALA A 140 3.06 -20.91 3.62
C ALA A 140 1.80 -21.61 3.11
N ALA A 141 1.95 -22.56 2.17
CA ALA A 141 0.84 -23.35 1.63
C ALA A 141 0.36 -24.46 2.59
N GLN A 142 1.01 -24.63 3.76
CA GLN A 142 0.73 -25.72 4.71
C GLN A 142 0.61 -25.23 6.17
N ASN A 143 0.92 -23.97 6.45
CA ASN A 143 0.98 -23.45 7.81
C ASN A 143 0.10 -22.20 8.00
N ILE A 144 -0.34 -22.00 9.24
CA ILE A 144 -0.94 -20.76 9.72
C ILE A 144 0.19 -19.92 10.31
N ILE A 145 0.40 -18.72 9.76
CA ILE A 145 1.58 -17.91 10.06
C ILE A 145 1.15 -16.54 10.61
N PRO A 146 1.43 -16.26 11.90
CA PRO A 146 1.27 -14.91 12.43
C PRO A 146 2.24 -13.95 11.74
N ALA A 147 1.75 -12.81 11.31
CA ALA A 147 2.51 -11.78 10.62
C ALA A 147 2.12 -10.39 11.12
N SER A 148 3.03 -9.44 11.00
CA SER A 148 2.70 -8.04 11.18
C SER A 148 1.86 -7.51 10.01
N THR A 149 1.07 -6.49 10.26
CA THR A 149 0.37 -5.74 9.23
C THR A 149 0.56 -4.24 9.44
N GLY A 150 0.85 -3.50 8.39
CA GLY A 150 0.84 -2.04 8.38
C GLY A 150 -0.55 -1.45 8.16
N ALA A 151 -1.59 -2.27 8.04
CA ALA A 151 -2.92 -1.79 7.67
C ALA A 151 -3.51 -0.83 8.70
N ALA A 152 -3.36 -1.11 10.00
CA ALA A 152 -3.82 -0.22 11.06
C ALA A 152 -3.06 1.10 11.04
N ILE A 153 -1.75 1.07 10.85
CA ILE A 153 -0.91 2.28 10.73
C ILE A 153 -1.40 3.15 9.57
N SER A 154 -1.51 2.58 8.38
CA SER A 154 -1.98 3.32 7.19
C SER A 154 -3.42 3.82 7.32
N THR A 155 -4.29 3.12 8.07
CA THR A 155 -5.62 3.62 8.42
C THR A 155 -5.52 4.88 9.27
N THR A 156 -4.62 4.91 10.27
CA THR A 156 -4.44 6.07 11.15
C THR A 156 -3.67 7.23 10.49
N GLU A 157 -3.00 7.00 9.38
CA GLU A 157 -2.46 8.06 8.53
C GLU A 157 -3.57 8.82 7.80
N ALA A 158 -4.64 8.13 7.40
CA ALA A 158 -5.78 8.72 6.73
C ALA A 158 -6.87 9.22 7.71
N ILE A 159 -7.07 8.53 8.84
CA ILE A 159 -8.01 8.88 9.93
C ILE A 159 -7.17 9.24 11.16
N THR A 160 -6.68 10.46 11.19
CA THR A 160 -5.66 10.91 12.16
C THR A 160 -6.11 10.84 13.61
N ASP A 161 -7.42 10.99 13.88
CA ASP A 161 -8.02 10.93 15.21
C ASP A 161 -7.87 9.55 15.89
N LEU A 162 -7.64 8.51 15.10
CA LEU A 162 -7.43 7.14 15.59
C LEU A 162 -5.96 6.82 15.86
N LYS A 163 -5.05 7.77 15.72
CA LYS A 163 -3.62 7.54 15.96
C LYS A 163 -3.36 7.16 17.43
N GLY A 164 -2.78 5.97 17.62
CA GLY A 164 -2.54 5.40 18.96
C GLY A 164 -3.76 4.68 19.57
N LEU A 165 -4.92 4.72 18.92
CA LEU A 165 -6.13 4.03 19.36
C LEU A 165 -6.45 2.77 18.52
N PHE A 166 -5.77 2.61 17.39
CA PHE A 166 -6.01 1.52 16.43
C PHE A 166 -4.70 0.79 16.12
N ASP A 167 -4.71 -0.52 16.27
CA ASP A 167 -3.59 -1.41 15.97
C ASP A 167 -4.10 -2.66 15.23
N GLY A 168 -3.19 -3.53 14.76
CA GLY A 168 -3.59 -4.70 14.00
C GLY A 168 -2.55 -5.81 13.91
N ILE A 169 -3.08 -7.01 13.69
CA ILE A 169 -2.31 -8.22 13.40
C ILE A 169 -2.84 -8.90 12.13
N ALA A 170 -1.97 -9.67 11.48
CA ALA A 170 -2.35 -10.51 10.35
C ALA A 170 -2.04 -11.97 10.65
N ILE A 171 -2.91 -12.86 10.21
CA ILE A 171 -2.71 -14.30 10.23
C ILE A 171 -2.75 -14.78 8.79
N ARG A 172 -1.63 -15.27 8.28
CA ARG A 172 -1.57 -15.87 6.96
C ARG A 172 -2.03 -17.31 7.03
N VAL A 173 -2.87 -17.71 6.08
CA VAL A 173 -3.47 -19.05 6.02
C VAL A 173 -3.18 -19.70 4.68
N PRO A 174 -3.21 -21.05 4.57
CA PRO A 174 -2.83 -21.80 3.37
C PRO A 174 -3.95 -21.79 2.31
N VAL A 175 -4.37 -20.60 1.89
CA VAL A 175 -5.30 -20.38 0.78
C VAL A 175 -4.66 -19.47 -0.26
N VAL A 176 -5.02 -19.62 -1.52
CA VAL A 176 -4.37 -18.90 -2.63
C VAL A 176 -4.89 -17.48 -2.81
N ALA A 177 -6.08 -17.17 -2.32
CA ALA A 177 -6.69 -15.84 -2.49
C ALA A 177 -7.70 -15.55 -1.39
N GLY A 178 -7.96 -14.23 -1.19
CA GLY A 178 -8.96 -13.72 -0.26
C GLY A 178 -8.43 -13.40 1.13
N SER A 179 -9.23 -12.65 1.86
CA SER A 179 -9.02 -12.34 3.28
C SER A 179 -10.33 -12.01 3.98
N ILE A 180 -10.32 -12.17 5.30
CA ILE A 180 -11.38 -11.72 6.21
C ILE A 180 -10.72 -10.83 7.25
N ALA A 181 -11.29 -9.68 7.48
CA ALA A 181 -10.84 -8.74 8.50
C ALA A 181 -12.00 -8.39 9.45
#